data_62a0b1295e0778f939425a9985577388
#
_entry.id   62a0b1295e0778f939425a9985577388
#
_cell.length_a   1.000
_cell.length_b   1.000
_cell.length_c   1.000
_cell.angle_alpha   90.00
_cell.angle_beta   90.00
_cell.angle_gamma   90.00
#
_symmetry.space_group_name_H-M   'P 1'
#
loop_
_entity.id
_entity.type
_entity.pdbx_description
1 polymer ?
#
loop_
_entity_poly.entity_id
_entity_poly.type
_entity_poly.pdbx_seq_one_letter_code
_entity_poly.pdbx_strand_id
1 'polypeptide(L)'
;AMSDPDWPELEVSAELFQSATEKLARMGVADSSGDIDRRLDMLVSSALELRASWTTSEARCVEWVGLFITEADLDVQRMEIPKAVASASDISEVAESLGVSQPQHDPSDSEWESMRSQASFVVEASDMLDQQEGAIREIANSHVASLSALLGPISAAKLVVLAGSRERLARMPSGSLQVLGAHAAMSAHRKGAPPPKHGAVLFSMPQVSRSPRWVRGKIARYLAGKASIAVRVDHFGGEPWGDEEVDQINREIDAIKDKFPKPPKRR
;
A
#
# COMPACT_ATOMS: atom_id res chain seq x y z
N ALA A 1 13.28 -35.67 44.36
CA ALA A 1 11.92 -35.56 43.85
C ALA A 1 11.42 -34.20 44.28
N MET A 2 11.25 -33.26 43.33
CA MET A 2 10.55 -31.99 43.61
C MET A 2 9.07 -32.35 43.63
N SER A 3 8.41 -32.11 44.76
CA SER A 3 6.95 -32.23 44.87
C SER A 3 6.32 -31.21 43.92
N ASP A 4 5.30 -31.61 43.16
CA ASP A 4 4.48 -30.71 42.37
C ASP A 4 3.95 -29.57 43.28
N PRO A 5 3.98 -28.33 42.79
CA PRO A 5 3.42 -27.23 43.58
C PRO A 5 1.92 -27.45 43.75
N ASP A 6 1.47 -27.35 45.01
CA ASP A 6 0.07 -27.47 45.42
C ASP A 6 -0.69 -26.25 44.88
N TRP A 7 -1.21 -26.33 43.63
CA TRP A 7 -2.04 -25.28 43.06
C TRP A 7 -3.43 -25.39 43.68
N PRO A 8 -4.00 -24.31 44.19
CA PRO A 8 -5.38 -24.34 44.66
C PRO A 8 -6.32 -24.71 43.51
N GLU A 9 -7.08 -25.79 43.68
CA GLU A 9 -8.17 -26.16 42.81
C GLU A 9 -9.26 -25.10 42.92
N LEU A 10 -9.19 -24.09 42.01
CA LEU A 10 -10.26 -23.13 41.84
C LEU A 10 -11.35 -23.80 41.00
N GLU A 11 -12.44 -24.24 41.64
CA GLU A 11 -13.67 -24.62 40.97
C GLU A 11 -14.32 -23.37 40.32
N VAL A 12 -13.78 -22.95 39.18
CA VAL A 12 -14.38 -21.89 38.36
C VAL A 12 -15.37 -22.56 37.41
N SER A 13 -16.64 -22.21 37.46
CA SER A 13 -17.61 -22.73 36.49
C SER A 13 -17.18 -22.34 35.07
N ALA A 14 -17.40 -23.24 34.11
CA ALA A 14 -17.06 -22.99 32.69
C ALA A 14 -17.70 -21.69 32.16
N GLU A 15 -18.90 -21.39 32.61
CA GLU A 15 -19.65 -20.15 32.25
C GLU A 15 -18.94 -18.89 32.79
N LEU A 16 -18.47 -18.93 34.04
CA LEU A 16 -17.75 -17.80 34.64
C LEU A 16 -16.42 -17.57 33.94
N PHE A 17 -15.70 -18.66 33.62
CA PHE A 17 -14.43 -18.60 32.85
C PHE A 17 -14.66 -18.02 31.45
N GLN A 18 -15.67 -18.49 30.73
CA GLN A 18 -16.03 -17.97 29.42
C GLN A 18 -16.39 -16.48 29.47
N SER A 19 -17.27 -16.08 30.39
CA SER A 19 -17.67 -14.68 30.56
C SER A 19 -16.50 -13.77 30.89
N ALA A 20 -15.59 -14.21 31.77
CA ALA A 20 -14.38 -13.44 32.11
C ALA A 20 -13.43 -13.32 30.91
N THR A 21 -13.26 -14.39 30.13
CA THR A 21 -12.41 -14.41 28.94
C THR A 21 -12.98 -13.51 27.85
N GLU A 22 -14.28 -13.55 27.60
CA GLU A 22 -14.94 -12.64 26.66
C GLU A 22 -14.81 -11.18 27.08
N LYS A 23 -14.99 -10.89 28.38
CA LYS A 23 -14.82 -9.53 28.90
C LYS A 23 -13.38 -9.03 28.73
N LEU A 24 -12.39 -9.84 29.04
CA LEU A 24 -10.98 -9.51 28.86
C LEU A 24 -10.64 -9.29 27.37
N ALA A 25 -11.16 -10.15 26.49
CA ALA A 25 -10.98 -10.00 25.04
C ALA A 25 -11.59 -8.68 24.54
N ARG A 26 -12.81 -8.34 24.96
CA ARG A 26 -13.48 -7.07 24.60
C ARG A 26 -12.71 -5.86 25.14
N MET A 27 -12.22 -5.92 26.36
CA MET A 27 -11.38 -4.85 26.93
C MET A 27 -10.09 -4.67 26.12
N GLY A 28 -9.39 -5.75 25.80
CA GLY A 28 -8.17 -5.70 24.98
C GLY A 28 -8.40 -5.12 23.58
N VAL A 29 -9.54 -5.42 22.95
CA VAL A 29 -9.94 -4.79 21.68
C VAL A 29 -10.24 -3.30 21.87
N ALA A 30 -10.97 -2.92 22.93
CA ALA A 30 -11.28 -1.52 23.23
C ALA A 30 -9.99 -0.71 23.48
N ASP A 31 -9.06 -1.25 24.26
CA ASP A 31 -7.76 -0.61 24.51
C ASP A 31 -6.94 -0.45 23.23
N SER A 32 -6.98 -1.43 22.33
CA SER A 32 -6.26 -1.37 21.04
C SER A 32 -6.84 -0.31 20.09
N SER A 33 -8.08 0.14 20.29
CA SER A 33 -8.67 1.22 19.48
C SER A 33 -7.97 2.57 19.66
N GLY A 34 -7.26 2.77 20.78
CA GLY A 34 -6.40 3.93 21.04
C GLY A 34 -5.03 3.84 20.38
N ASP A 35 -4.61 2.67 19.92
CA ASP A 35 -3.32 2.44 19.27
C ASP A 35 -3.32 2.95 17.82
N ILE A 36 -2.51 3.98 17.56
CA ILE A 36 -2.41 4.59 16.22
C ILE A 36 -1.88 3.60 15.20
N ASP A 37 -0.93 2.72 15.54
CA ASP A 37 -0.38 1.72 14.64
C ASP A 37 -1.47 0.72 14.20
N ARG A 38 -2.37 0.32 15.10
CA ARG A 38 -3.52 -0.54 14.79
C ARG A 38 -4.55 0.14 13.89
N ARG A 39 -4.85 1.41 14.17
CA ARG A 39 -5.76 2.20 13.34
C ARG A 39 -5.19 2.41 11.93
N LEU A 40 -3.89 2.67 11.85
CA LEU A 40 -3.18 2.80 10.58
C LEU A 40 -3.17 1.48 9.79
N ASP A 41 -3.00 0.34 10.47
CA ASP A 41 -3.08 -0.99 9.88
C ASP A 41 -4.45 -1.23 9.23
N MET A 42 -5.55 -0.94 9.92
CA MET A 42 -6.90 -1.08 9.37
C MET A 42 -7.09 -0.23 8.11
N LEU A 43 -6.67 1.03 8.14
CA LEU A 43 -6.80 1.94 6.99
C LEU A 43 -5.95 1.48 5.79
N VAL A 44 -4.69 1.14 6.02
CA VAL A 44 -3.77 0.72 4.95
C VAL A 44 -4.20 -0.61 4.35
N SER A 45 -4.61 -1.58 5.17
CA SER A 45 -5.10 -2.88 4.70
C SER A 45 -6.38 -2.72 3.87
N SER A 46 -7.35 -1.93 4.37
CA SER A 46 -8.58 -1.61 3.63
C SER A 46 -8.29 -0.96 2.28
N ALA A 47 -7.39 0.04 2.25
CA ALA A 47 -7.02 0.73 1.00
C ALA A 47 -6.30 -0.21 0.01
N LEU A 48 -5.48 -1.15 0.48
CA LEU A 48 -4.81 -2.12 -0.38
C LEU A 48 -5.78 -3.13 -1.00
N GLU A 49 -6.72 -3.65 -0.20
CA GLU A 49 -7.75 -4.58 -0.65
C GLU A 49 -8.71 -3.92 -1.65
N LEU A 50 -9.17 -2.70 -1.33
CA LEU A 50 -10.02 -1.94 -2.22
C LEU A 50 -9.31 -1.60 -3.54
N ARG A 51 -8.03 -1.21 -3.49
CA ARG A 51 -7.25 -0.92 -4.69
C ARG A 51 -7.07 -2.15 -5.58
N ALA A 52 -6.90 -3.33 -5.02
CA ALA A 52 -6.82 -4.57 -5.79
C ALA A 52 -8.14 -4.85 -6.52
N SER A 53 -9.26 -4.71 -5.82
CA SER A 53 -10.61 -4.88 -6.39
C SER A 53 -10.91 -3.83 -7.46
N TRP A 54 -10.61 -2.56 -7.16
CA TRP A 54 -10.79 -1.45 -8.10
C TRP A 54 -9.99 -1.67 -9.39
N THR A 55 -8.71 -2.03 -9.29
CA THR A 55 -7.83 -2.21 -10.47
C THR A 55 -8.37 -3.28 -11.44
N THR A 56 -8.86 -4.40 -10.89
CA THR A 56 -9.41 -5.49 -11.72
C THR A 56 -10.77 -5.13 -12.30
N SER A 57 -11.62 -4.46 -11.52
CA SER A 57 -12.95 -4.05 -11.96
C SER A 57 -12.88 -2.92 -12.99
N GLU A 58 -11.98 -1.96 -12.81
CA GLU A 58 -11.75 -0.87 -13.74
C GLU A 58 -11.25 -1.40 -15.10
N ALA A 59 -10.25 -2.29 -15.09
CA ALA A 59 -9.75 -2.91 -16.32
C ALA A 59 -10.86 -3.66 -17.06
N ARG A 60 -11.68 -4.43 -16.33
CA ARG A 60 -12.82 -5.16 -16.92
C ARG A 60 -13.89 -4.21 -17.45
N CYS A 61 -14.21 -3.13 -16.76
CA CYS A 61 -15.17 -2.11 -17.20
C CYS A 61 -14.72 -1.50 -18.54
N VAL A 62 -13.46 -1.06 -18.62
CA VAL A 62 -12.89 -0.46 -19.83
C VAL A 62 -12.89 -1.45 -21.01
N GLU A 63 -12.44 -2.69 -20.79
CA GLU A 63 -12.46 -3.73 -21.84
C GLU A 63 -13.88 -4.06 -22.32
N TRP A 64 -14.86 -4.11 -21.40
CA TRP A 64 -16.25 -4.43 -21.75
C TRP A 64 -16.87 -3.33 -22.60
N VAL A 65 -16.69 -2.08 -22.23
CA VAL A 65 -17.14 -0.93 -23.03
C VAL A 65 -16.46 -0.90 -24.41
N GLY A 66 -15.18 -1.24 -24.47
CA GLY A 66 -14.40 -1.32 -25.72
C GLY A 66 -14.92 -2.34 -26.74
N LEU A 67 -15.75 -3.31 -26.33
CA LEU A 67 -16.43 -4.21 -27.27
C LEU A 67 -17.47 -3.49 -28.13
N PHE A 68 -18.12 -2.48 -27.56
CA PHE A 68 -19.20 -1.72 -28.23
C PHE A 68 -18.66 -0.43 -28.85
N ILE A 69 -17.72 0.23 -28.20
CA ILE A 69 -17.13 1.51 -28.60
C ILE A 69 -15.68 1.27 -29.06
N THR A 70 -15.53 0.76 -30.28
CA THR A 70 -14.24 0.29 -30.83
C THR A 70 -13.27 1.42 -31.22
N GLU A 71 -13.75 2.65 -31.36
CA GLU A 71 -12.91 3.82 -31.71
C GLU A 71 -12.40 4.58 -30.48
N ALA A 72 -12.85 4.23 -29.28
CA ALA A 72 -12.34 4.83 -28.06
C ALA A 72 -10.88 4.41 -27.81
N ASP A 73 -10.04 5.39 -27.49
CA ASP A 73 -8.68 5.09 -27.02
C ASP A 73 -8.75 4.67 -25.53
N LEU A 74 -8.75 3.35 -25.32
CA LEU A 74 -8.92 2.75 -24.01
C LEU A 74 -7.81 3.10 -23.02
N ASP A 75 -6.63 3.51 -23.49
CA ASP A 75 -5.54 3.94 -22.62
C ASP A 75 -5.67 5.42 -22.25
N VAL A 76 -5.97 6.28 -23.21
CA VAL A 76 -6.13 7.74 -23.01
C VAL A 76 -7.40 8.06 -22.23
N GLN A 77 -8.53 7.43 -22.61
CA GLN A 77 -9.86 7.70 -22.02
C GLN A 77 -10.18 6.78 -20.84
N ARG A 78 -9.21 6.01 -20.38
CA ARG A 78 -9.36 4.97 -19.36
C ARG A 78 -10.11 5.42 -18.10
N MET A 79 -9.82 6.64 -17.61
CA MET A 79 -10.44 7.18 -16.40
C MET A 79 -11.82 7.82 -16.66
N GLU A 80 -12.12 8.14 -17.91
CA GLU A 80 -13.37 8.78 -18.31
C GLU A 80 -14.47 7.76 -18.62
N ILE A 81 -14.08 6.61 -19.18
CA ILE A 81 -15.01 5.55 -19.57
C ILE A 81 -15.92 5.09 -18.43
N PRO A 82 -15.44 4.71 -17.22
CA PRO A 82 -16.33 4.30 -16.13
C PRO A 82 -17.30 5.41 -15.70
N LYS A 83 -16.86 6.67 -15.70
CA LYS A 83 -17.70 7.82 -15.35
C LYS A 83 -18.81 8.04 -16.38
N ALA A 84 -18.46 7.96 -17.66
CA ALA A 84 -19.41 8.06 -18.75
C ALA A 84 -20.48 6.98 -18.66
N VAL A 85 -20.09 5.72 -18.48
CA VAL A 85 -21.01 4.58 -18.36
C VAL A 85 -21.91 4.69 -17.11
N ALA A 86 -21.36 5.11 -15.97
CA ALA A 86 -22.13 5.26 -14.74
C ALA A 86 -23.25 6.31 -14.83
N SER A 87 -23.04 7.37 -15.65
CA SER A 87 -23.96 8.50 -15.79
C SER A 87 -24.91 8.37 -16.99
N ALA A 88 -24.55 7.58 -18.01
CA ALA A 88 -25.35 7.45 -19.23
C ALA A 88 -26.58 6.56 -19.08
N SER A 89 -27.59 6.79 -19.91
CA SER A 89 -28.79 5.96 -20.02
C SER A 89 -28.60 4.75 -20.93
N ASP A 90 -27.71 4.85 -21.93
CA ASP A 90 -27.38 3.79 -22.88
C ASP A 90 -25.95 3.95 -23.44
N ILE A 91 -25.53 2.99 -24.25
CA ILE A 91 -24.18 2.95 -24.83
C ILE A 91 -23.94 4.06 -25.87
N SER A 92 -25.00 4.53 -26.53
CA SER A 92 -24.94 5.61 -27.52
C SER A 92 -24.59 6.94 -26.85
N GLU A 93 -25.17 7.22 -25.69
CA GLU A 93 -24.83 8.39 -24.87
C GLU A 93 -23.37 8.35 -24.37
N VAL A 94 -22.85 7.16 -24.06
CA VAL A 94 -21.41 6.97 -23.73
C VAL A 94 -20.54 7.34 -24.92
N ALA A 95 -20.87 6.87 -26.14
CA ALA A 95 -20.12 7.20 -27.34
C ALA A 95 -20.11 8.71 -27.64
N GLU A 96 -21.25 9.36 -27.46
CA GLU A 96 -21.38 10.81 -27.61
C GLU A 96 -20.52 11.58 -26.57
N SER A 97 -20.56 11.17 -25.30
CA SER A 97 -19.78 11.79 -24.22
C SER A 97 -18.27 11.65 -24.41
N LEU A 98 -17.83 10.54 -25.01
CA LEU A 98 -16.43 10.26 -25.30
C LEU A 98 -15.99 10.87 -26.66
N GLY A 99 -16.92 11.44 -27.45
CA GLY A 99 -16.64 12.06 -28.73
C GLY A 99 -16.23 11.08 -29.82
N VAL A 100 -16.76 9.86 -29.79
CA VAL A 100 -16.46 8.77 -30.75
C VAL A 100 -17.70 8.35 -31.52
N SER A 101 -17.52 7.55 -32.58
CA SER A 101 -18.62 7.06 -33.41
C SER A 101 -19.58 6.18 -32.64
N GLN A 102 -20.85 6.21 -33.06
CA GLN A 102 -21.90 5.37 -32.48
C GLN A 102 -21.58 3.89 -32.59
N PRO A 103 -21.95 3.06 -31.61
CA PRO A 103 -21.73 1.62 -31.65
C PRO A 103 -22.48 0.96 -32.80
N GLN A 104 -21.91 -0.11 -33.38
CA GLN A 104 -22.58 -0.88 -34.42
C GLN A 104 -23.65 -1.82 -33.86
N HIS A 105 -23.52 -2.19 -32.59
CA HIS A 105 -24.44 -3.06 -31.87
C HIS A 105 -24.61 -2.53 -30.46
N ASP A 106 -25.81 -2.69 -29.92
CA ASP A 106 -26.13 -2.31 -28.55
C ASP A 106 -26.05 -3.53 -27.61
N PRO A 107 -25.64 -3.35 -26.35
CA PRO A 107 -25.81 -4.39 -25.34
C PRO A 107 -27.31 -4.64 -25.11
N SER A 108 -27.68 -5.84 -24.65
CA SER A 108 -29.02 -6.09 -24.16
C SER A 108 -29.29 -5.27 -22.88
N ASP A 109 -30.55 -5.04 -22.54
CA ASP A 109 -30.92 -4.26 -21.33
C ASP A 109 -30.26 -4.80 -20.05
N SER A 110 -30.22 -6.14 -19.88
CA SER A 110 -29.60 -6.78 -18.73
C SER A 110 -28.07 -6.66 -18.74
N GLU A 111 -27.45 -6.66 -19.91
CA GLU A 111 -26.03 -6.42 -20.08
C GLU A 111 -25.67 -4.96 -19.74
N TRP A 112 -26.47 -4.01 -20.23
CA TRP A 112 -26.30 -2.59 -19.93
C TRP A 112 -26.40 -2.31 -18.44
N GLU A 113 -27.42 -2.84 -17.77
CA GLU A 113 -27.55 -2.72 -16.30
C GLU A 113 -26.33 -3.26 -15.56
N SER A 114 -25.80 -4.41 -16.01
CA SER A 114 -24.56 -4.99 -15.43
C SER A 114 -23.33 -4.12 -15.67
N MET A 115 -23.18 -3.56 -16.87
CA MET A 115 -22.09 -2.63 -17.21
C MET A 115 -22.18 -1.37 -16.35
N ARG A 116 -23.35 -0.76 -16.21
CA ARG A 116 -23.57 0.40 -15.36
C ARG A 116 -23.27 0.13 -13.89
N SER A 117 -23.73 -1.00 -13.37
CA SER A 117 -23.45 -1.39 -11.98
C SER A 117 -21.97 -1.54 -11.71
N GLN A 118 -21.23 -2.15 -12.64
CA GLN A 118 -19.78 -2.26 -12.53
C GLN A 118 -19.07 -0.91 -12.64
N ALA A 119 -19.50 -0.06 -13.56
CA ALA A 119 -18.96 1.28 -13.72
C ALA A 119 -19.19 2.15 -12.48
N SER A 120 -20.40 2.11 -11.91
CA SER A 120 -20.73 2.79 -10.66
C SER A 120 -19.83 2.34 -9.52
N PHE A 121 -19.64 1.02 -9.36
CA PHE A 121 -18.69 0.49 -8.38
C PHE A 121 -17.27 1.02 -8.59
N VAL A 122 -16.79 1.09 -9.83
CA VAL A 122 -15.44 1.60 -10.14
C VAL A 122 -15.30 3.07 -9.73
N VAL A 123 -16.30 3.90 -10.01
CA VAL A 123 -16.31 5.31 -9.63
C VAL A 123 -16.35 5.47 -8.11
N GLU A 124 -17.29 4.80 -7.43
CA GLU A 124 -17.43 4.84 -5.98
C GLU A 124 -16.18 4.34 -5.25
N ALA A 125 -15.59 3.24 -5.75
CA ALA A 125 -14.36 2.69 -5.19
C ALA A 125 -13.17 3.64 -5.37
N SER A 126 -13.11 4.40 -6.47
CA SER A 126 -12.10 5.44 -6.67
C SER A 126 -12.21 6.56 -5.63
N ASP A 127 -13.41 7.07 -5.41
CA ASP A 127 -13.67 8.11 -4.41
C ASP A 127 -13.36 7.62 -2.99
N MET A 128 -13.73 6.39 -2.68
CA MET A 128 -13.44 5.76 -1.40
C MET A 128 -11.92 5.58 -1.18
N LEU A 129 -11.16 5.21 -2.23
CA LEU A 129 -9.70 5.14 -2.18
C LEU A 129 -9.07 6.50 -1.87
N ASP A 130 -9.55 7.58 -2.50
CA ASP A 130 -9.05 8.93 -2.25
C ASP A 130 -9.30 9.37 -0.81
N GLN A 131 -10.47 9.05 -0.27
CA GLN A 131 -10.81 9.31 1.14
C GLN A 131 -9.90 8.54 2.11
N GLN A 132 -9.70 7.23 1.87
CA GLN A 132 -8.84 6.39 2.69
C GLN A 132 -7.38 6.85 2.63
N GLU A 133 -6.88 7.16 1.44
CA GLU A 133 -5.53 7.70 1.29
C GLU A 133 -5.37 9.08 1.95
N GLY A 134 -6.41 9.92 1.94
CA GLY A 134 -6.45 11.17 2.69
C GLY A 134 -6.25 10.95 4.20
N ALA A 135 -7.02 10.03 4.78
CA ALA A 135 -6.92 9.66 6.19
C ALA A 135 -5.55 9.04 6.54
N ILE A 136 -5.01 8.18 5.65
CA ILE A 136 -3.67 7.61 5.83
C ILE A 136 -2.61 8.72 5.84
N ARG A 137 -2.69 9.71 4.93
CA ARG A 137 -1.75 10.83 4.86
C ARG A 137 -1.79 11.66 6.14
N GLU A 138 -2.97 11.96 6.66
CA GLU A 138 -3.14 12.72 7.90
C GLU A 138 -2.48 12.01 9.09
N ILE A 139 -2.79 10.73 9.29
CA ILE A 139 -2.22 9.95 10.39
C ILE A 139 -0.70 9.79 10.22
N ALA A 140 -0.23 9.43 9.02
CA ALA A 140 1.19 9.21 8.79
C ALA A 140 2.03 10.48 8.96
N ASN A 141 1.54 11.62 8.52
CA ASN A 141 2.24 12.90 8.68
C ASN A 141 2.39 13.32 10.16
N SER A 142 1.46 12.94 11.02
CA SER A 142 1.56 13.19 12.45
C SER A 142 2.34 12.12 13.21
N HIS A 143 2.18 10.85 12.82
CA HIS A 143 2.72 9.70 13.55
C HIS A 143 4.17 9.35 13.16
N VAL A 144 4.54 9.54 11.88
CA VAL A 144 5.87 9.23 11.31
C VAL A 144 6.29 10.34 10.35
N ALA A 145 6.40 11.57 10.86
CA ALA A 145 6.61 12.79 10.09
C ALA A 145 7.89 12.76 9.24
N SER A 146 9.04 12.43 9.85
CA SER A 146 10.33 12.36 9.14
C SER A 146 10.34 11.25 8.09
N LEU A 147 9.74 10.10 8.40
CA LEU A 147 9.62 9.00 7.44
C LEU A 147 8.67 9.37 6.30
N SER A 148 7.60 10.11 6.61
CA SER A 148 6.64 10.63 5.61
C SER A 148 7.27 11.68 4.71
N ALA A 149 8.10 12.57 5.24
CA ALA A 149 8.86 13.54 4.43
C ALA A 149 9.79 12.83 3.44
N LEU A 150 10.48 11.77 3.88
CA LEU A 150 11.43 11.04 3.06
C LEU A 150 10.79 10.17 1.96
N LEU A 151 9.72 9.41 2.29
CA LEU A 151 9.15 8.36 1.43
C LEU A 151 7.75 8.68 0.91
N GLY A 152 7.17 9.77 1.36
CA GLY A 152 5.75 10.06 1.23
C GLY A 152 4.91 9.29 2.26
N PRO A 153 3.79 9.90 2.73
CA PRO A 153 3.01 9.38 3.86
C PRO A 153 2.42 7.99 3.61
N ILE A 154 1.95 7.70 2.41
CA ILE A 154 1.40 6.37 2.07
C ILE A 154 2.46 5.27 2.16
N SER A 155 3.69 5.55 1.70
CA SER A 155 4.79 4.58 1.76
C SER A 155 5.31 4.41 3.18
N ALA A 156 5.37 5.49 3.95
CA ALA A 156 5.72 5.47 5.36
C ALA A 156 4.73 4.61 6.17
N ALA A 157 3.42 4.84 5.98
CA ALA A 157 2.36 4.04 6.59
C ALA A 157 2.49 2.55 6.23
N LYS A 158 2.70 2.21 4.96
CA LYS A 158 2.92 0.81 4.53
C LYS A 158 4.11 0.16 5.21
N LEU A 159 5.20 0.88 5.47
CA LEU A 159 6.35 0.34 6.20
C LEU A 159 6.02 0.07 7.67
N VAL A 160 5.28 0.96 8.34
CA VAL A 160 4.81 0.76 9.72
C VAL A 160 3.96 -0.50 9.82
N VAL A 161 2.97 -0.65 8.94
CA VAL A 161 2.07 -1.81 8.88
C VAL A 161 2.84 -3.11 8.60
N LEU A 162 3.74 -3.12 7.64
CA LEU A 162 4.59 -4.28 7.33
C LEU A 162 5.53 -4.68 8.47
N ALA A 163 5.95 -3.72 9.29
CA ALA A 163 6.75 -3.98 10.49
C ALA A 163 5.88 -4.42 11.69
N GLY A 164 4.58 -4.07 11.68
CA GLY A 164 3.61 -4.32 12.73
C GLY A 164 3.45 -3.17 13.74
N SER A 165 4.42 -2.24 13.81
CA SER A 165 4.31 -0.99 14.59
C SER A 165 5.46 -0.04 14.26
N ARG A 166 5.29 1.26 14.59
CA ARG A 166 6.35 2.28 14.53
C ARG A 166 7.53 1.90 15.41
N GLU A 167 7.29 1.44 16.64
CA GLU A 167 8.35 1.00 17.54
C GLU A 167 9.19 -0.13 16.95
N ARG A 168 8.53 -1.16 16.43
CA ARG A 168 9.22 -2.30 15.81
C ARG A 168 10.02 -1.88 14.58
N LEU A 169 9.47 -0.99 13.76
CA LEU A 169 10.16 -0.43 12.60
C LEU A 169 11.42 0.36 13.01
N ALA A 170 11.33 1.19 14.06
CA ALA A 170 12.44 1.99 14.60
C ALA A 170 13.58 1.12 15.17
N ARG A 171 13.25 -0.04 15.73
CA ARG A 171 14.24 -1.00 16.27
C ARG A 171 14.80 -1.94 15.20
N MET A 172 14.21 -1.95 13.99
CA MET A 172 14.62 -2.83 12.91
C MET A 172 15.96 -2.42 12.30
N PRO A 173 16.88 -3.36 12.01
CA PRO A 173 18.08 -3.07 11.24
C PRO A 173 17.73 -2.55 9.84
N SER A 174 18.47 -1.57 9.32
CA SER A 174 18.22 -0.99 7.99
C SER A 174 18.25 -2.03 6.86
N GLY A 175 19.08 -3.08 7.00
CA GLY A 175 19.10 -4.19 6.03
C GLY A 175 17.79 -5.00 5.99
N SER A 176 17.10 -5.14 7.13
CA SER A 176 15.77 -5.76 7.20
C SER A 176 14.70 -4.83 6.62
N LEU A 177 14.77 -3.55 6.93
CA LEU A 177 13.90 -2.52 6.35
C LEU A 177 14.06 -2.48 4.81
N GLN A 178 15.29 -2.63 4.30
CA GLN A 178 15.56 -2.65 2.85
C GLN A 178 14.73 -3.69 2.10
N VAL A 179 14.48 -4.85 2.69
CA VAL A 179 13.77 -5.98 2.06
C VAL A 179 12.38 -6.21 2.64
N LEU A 180 11.89 -5.31 3.48
CA LEU A 180 10.57 -5.42 4.10
C LEU A 180 9.48 -5.50 3.02
N GLY A 181 8.57 -6.46 3.16
CA GLY A 181 7.54 -6.75 2.16
C GLY A 181 7.99 -7.62 0.97
N ALA A 182 9.25 -8.09 0.92
CA ALA A 182 9.75 -8.98 -0.13
C ALA A 182 9.54 -10.47 0.22
N HIS A 183 8.38 -10.85 0.76
CA HIS A 183 8.14 -12.19 1.32
C HIS A 183 8.35 -13.32 0.29
N ALA A 184 7.82 -13.20 -0.92
CA ALA A 184 7.98 -14.19 -1.98
C ALA A 184 9.47 -14.35 -2.39
N ALA A 185 10.20 -13.25 -2.57
CA ALA A 185 11.61 -13.26 -2.93
C ALA A 185 12.49 -13.82 -1.79
N MET A 186 12.15 -13.53 -0.52
CA MET A 186 12.83 -14.11 0.65
C MET A 186 12.56 -15.61 0.76
N SER A 187 11.34 -16.06 0.49
CA SER A 187 11.01 -17.50 0.44
C SER A 187 11.78 -18.20 -0.68
N ALA A 188 11.88 -17.63 -1.86
CA ALA A 188 12.68 -18.13 -2.96
C ALA A 188 14.18 -18.17 -2.62
N HIS A 189 14.69 -17.14 -1.91
CA HIS A 189 16.08 -17.09 -1.46
C HIS A 189 16.41 -18.26 -0.53
N ARG A 190 15.54 -18.62 0.39
CA ARG A 190 15.73 -19.81 1.26
C ARG A 190 15.82 -21.12 0.47
N LYS A 191 15.31 -21.14 -0.77
CA LYS A 191 15.38 -22.26 -1.71
C LYS A 191 16.55 -22.15 -2.71
N GLY A 192 17.49 -21.22 -2.48
CA GLY A 192 18.71 -21.07 -3.29
C GLY A 192 18.66 -19.94 -4.34
N ALA A 193 17.58 -19.18 -4.46
CA ALA A 193 17.55 -18.00 -5.34
C ALA A 193 18.43 -16.87 -4.78
N PRO A 194 18.91 -15.93 -5.63
CA PRO A 194 19.62 -14.74 -5.16
C PRO A 194 18.79 -13.92 -4.15
N PRO A 195 19.44 -13.29 -3.15
CA PRO A 195 18.73 -12.49 -2.16
C PRO A 195 18.05 -11.27 -2.80
N PRO A 196 16.86 -10.86 -2.30
CA PRO A 196 16.20 -9.66 -2.77
C PRO A 196 17.06 -8.41 -2.51
N LYS A 197 17.08 -7.50 -3.48
CA LYS A 197 17.85 -6.25 -3.38
C LYS A 197 17.06 -5.13 -2.70
N HIS A 198 15.74 -5.24 -2.65
CA HIS A 198 14.79 -4.28 -2.08
C HIS A 198 13.44 -4.94 -1.85
N GLY A 199 12.65 -4.40 -0.91
CA GLY A 199 11.25 -4.70 -0.74
C GLY A 199 10.36 -3.91 -1.70
N ALA A 200 9.06 -4.22 -1.70
CA ALA A 200 8.08 -3.61 -2.60
C ALA A 200 7.95 -2.10 -2.36
N VAL A 201 7.91 -1.66 -1.09
CA VAL A 201 7.75 -0.23 -0.73
C VAL A 201 8.94 0.60 -1.23
N LEU A 202 10.18 0.17 -0.96
CA LEU A 202 11.35 0.91 -1.44
C LEU A 202 11.50 0.84 -2.96
N PHE A 203 11.03 -0.25 -3.59
CA PHE A 203 11.05 -0.32 -5.05
C PHE A 203 10.06 0.65 -5.70
N SER A 204 8.92 0.91 -5.09
CA SER A 204 7.93 1.88 -5.61
C SER A 204 8.44 3.33 -5.59
N MET A 205 9.49 3.62 -4.82
CA MET A 205 10.10 4.96 -4.80
C MET A 205 10.67 5.33 -6.16
N PRO A 206 10.35 6.53 -6.70
CA PRO A 206 10.86 6.98 -8.00
C PRO A 206 12.38 6.94 -8.10
N GLN A 207 13.06 7.27 -7.00
CA GLN A 207 14.53 7.25 -6.89
C GLN A 207 15.11 5.84 -7.14
N VAL A 208 14.36 4.78 -6.84
CA VAL A 208 14.76 3.39 -7.06
C VAL A 208 14.23 2.88 -8.40
N SER A 209 12.91 2.97 -8.62
CA SER A 209 12.24 2.35 -9.78
C SER A 209 12.67 2.94 -11.13
N ARG A 210 12.88 4.26 -11.18
CA ARG A 210 13.31 4.97 -12.40
C ARG A 210 14.82 4.93 -12.62
N SER A 211 15.61 4.42 -11.66
CA SER A 211 17.06 4.32 -11.79
C SER A 211 17.48 3.09 -12.62
N PRO A 212 18.66 3.09 -13.23
CA PRO A 212 19.22 1.95 -13.93
C PRO A 212 19.31 0.70 -13.04
N ARG A 213 19.00 -0.47 -13.58
CA ARG A 213 18.90 -1.74 -12.82
C ARG A 213 20.11 -2.06 -11.95
N TRP A 214 21.33 -1.68 -12.38
CA TRP A 214 22.56 -1.98 -11.67
C TRP A 214 22.81 -1.08 -10.44
N VAL A 215 22.18 0.08 -10.34
CA VAL A 215 22.30 0.98 -9.17
C VAL A 215 21.12 0.86 -8.19
N ARG A 216 19.98 0.30 -8.60
CA ARG A 216 18.77 0.22 -7.77
C ARG A 216 19.03 -0.34 -6.37
N GLY A 217 19.78 -1.44 -6.27
CA GLY A 217 20.13 -2.04 -4.98
C GLY A 217 21.03 -1.16 -4.09
N LYS A 218 21.85 -0.30 -4.69
CA LYS A 218 22.70 0.65 -3.94
C LYS A 218 21.85 1.80 -3.40
N ILE A 219 20.98 2.36 -4.24
CA ILE A 219 20.05 3.42 -3.86
C ILE A 219 19.05 2.91 -2.80
N ALA A 220 18.48 1.72 -2.99
CA ALA A 220 17.59 1.11 -2.01
C ALA A 220 18.25 0.89 -0.65
N ARG A 221 19.52 0.48 -0.63
CA ARG A 221 20.30 0.35 0.62
C ARG A 221 20.51 1.68 1.31
N TYR A 222 20.91 2.71 0.54
CA TYR A 222 21.10 4.05 1.07
C TYR A 222 19.79 4.61 1.62
N LEU A 223 18.70 4.52 0.85
CA LEU A 223 17.38 4.97 1.24
C LEU A 223 16.84 4.22 2.48
N ALA A 224 17.07 2.91 2.57
CA ALA A 224 16.74 2.13 3.76
C ALA A 224 17.51 2.59 5.01
N GLY A 225 18.78 2.97 4.84
CA GLY A 225 19.59 3.55 5.92
C GLY A 225 18.98 4.86 6.42
N LYS A 226 18.62 5.75 5.52
CA LYS A 226 17.99 7.04 5.87
C LYS A 226 16.60 6.85 6.45
N ALA A 227 15.77 5.96 5.89
CA ALA A 227 14.47 5.62 6.45
C ALA A 227 14.55 5.03 7.86
N SER A 228 15.57 4.20 8.14
CA SER A 228 15.84 3.70 9.50
C SER A 228 16.20 4.82 10.49
N ILE A 229 16.87 5.89 10.05
CA ILE A 229 17.16 7.05 10.89
C ILE A 229 15.87 7.88 11.07
N ALA A 230 15.14 8.17 9.98
CA ALA A 230 13.91 8.93 10.01
C ALA A 230 12.89 8.37 11.01
N VAL A 231 12.60 7.06 10.92
CA VAL A 231 11.64 6.44 11.85
C VAL A 231 12.13 6.42 13.30
N ARG A 232 13.44 6.42 13.55
CA ARG A 232 14.00 6.56 14.91
C ARG A 232 13.81 7.98 15.44
N VAL A 233 13.99 8.99 14.60
CA VAL A 233 13.67 10.38 14.94
C VAL A 233 12.21 10.48 15.37
N ASP A 234 11.31 9.93 14.56
CA ASP A 234 9.86 9.95 14.84
C ASP A 234 9.48 9.17 16.11
N HIS A 235 10.17 8.08 16.43
CA HIS A 235 9.83 7.23 17.57
C HIS A 235 10.44 7.73 18.89
N PHE A 236 11.70 8.19 18.86
CA PHE A 236 12.41 8.60 20.06
C PHE A 236 12.32 10.10 20.37
N GLY A 237 11.53 10.86 19.59
CA GLY A 237 11.23 12.27 19.87
C GLY A 237 12.32 13.25 19.43
N GLY A 238 12.99 12.96 18.30
CA GLY A 238 13.89 13.90 17.64
C GLY A 238 13.14 14.98 16.86
N GLU A 239 13.88 15.99 16.37
CA GLU A 239 13.33 17.03 15.53
C GLU A 239 12.90 16.43 14.17
N PRO A 240 11.63 16.61 13.75
CA PRO A 240 11.14 16.07 12.50
C PRO A 240 11.91 16.62 11.29
N TRP A 241 12.17 15.75 10.30
CA TRP A 241 12.85 16.15 9.08
C TRP A 241 11.98 17.07 8.22
N GLY A 242 12.64 18.09 7.64
CA GLY A 242 12.06 18.99 6.67
C GLY A 242 12.61 18.76 5.25
N ASP A 243 12.36 19.74 4.39
CA ASP A 243 12.79 19.70 2.99
C ASP A 243 14.33 19.68 2.84
N GLU A 244 15.06 20.30 3.76
CA GLU A 244 16.53 20.35 3.70
C GLU A 244 17.18 18.98 3.79
N GLU A 245 16.72 18.13 4.74
CA GLU A 245 17.22 16.76 4.91
C GLU A 245 16.86 15.91 3.69
N VAL A 246 15.64 16.06 3.17
CA VAL A 246 15.17 15.33 1.99
C VAL A 246 15.97 15.73 0.74
N ASP A 247 16.23 17.02 0.54
CA ASP A 247 17.02 17.54 -0.56
C ASP A 247 18.49 17.07 -0.48
N GLN A 248 19.06 17.04 0.72
CA GLN A 248 20.39 16.48 0.91
C GLN A 248 20.43 15.00 0.53
N ILE A 249 19.44 14.23 0.92
CA ILE A 249 19.34 12.80 0.58
C ILE A 249 19.21 12.60 -0.93
N ASN A 250 18.39 13.41 -1.60
CA ASN A 250 18.24 13.35 -3.06
C ASN A 250 19.57 13.66 -3.78
N ARG A 251 20.31 14.68 -3.34
CA ARG A 251 21.67 14.98 -3.87
C ARG A 251 22.63 13.79 -3.71
N GLU A 252 22.60 13.12 -2.56
CA GLU A 252 23.45 11.94 -2.34
C GLU A 252 23.03 10.74 -3.20
N ILE A 253 21.72 10.58 -3.49
CA ILE A 253 21.22 9.57 -4.42
C ILE A 253 21.71 9.85 -5.84
N ASP A 254 21.71 11.10 -6.28
CA ASP A 254 22.24 11.48 -7.60
C ASP A 254 23.74 11.25 -7.68
N ALA A 255 24.50 11.57 -6.65
CA ALA A 255 25.91 11.24 -6.56
C ALA A 255 26.19 9.72 -6.65
N ILE A 256 25.29 8.88 -6.10
CA ILE A 256 25.38 7.41 -6.28
C ILE A 256 25.17 7.02 -7.76
N LYS A 257 24.24 7.65 -8.47
CA LYS A 257 24.02 7.39 -9.90
C LYS A 257 25.23 7.78 -10.73
N ASP A 258 25.80 8.96 -10.47
CA ASP A 258 26.97 9.50 -11.17
C ASP A 258 28.21 8.63 -10.94
N LYS A 259 28.37 8.08 -9.74
CA LYS A 259 29.48 7.17 -9.41
C LYS A 259 29.41 5.83 -10.17
N PHE A 260 28.22 5.42 -10.64
CA PHE A 260 28.00 4.15 -11.32
C PHE A 260 27.25 4.33 -12.66
N PRO A 261 27.78 5.10 -13.62
CA PRO A 261 27.09 5.43 -14.87
C PRO A 261 26.91 4.23 -15.80
N LYS A 262 27.71 3.18 -15.64
CA LYS A 262 27.71 1.99 -16.49
C LYS A 262 27.46 0.71 -15.67
N PRO A 263 26.86 -0.32 -16.26
CA PRO A 263 26.73 -1.60 -15.59
C PRO A 263 28.10 -2.21 -15.27
N PRO A 264 28.23 -2.97 -14.15
CA PRO A 264 29.45 -3.66 -13.83
C PRO A 264 29.80 -4.66 -14.94
N LYS A 265 31.09 -4.82 -15.25
CA LYS A 265 31.55 -5.85 -16.18
C LYS A 265 31.08 -7.22 -15.66
N ARG A 266 30.44 -8.01 -16.52
CA ARG A 266 30.12 -9.42 -16.21
C ARG A 266 31.44 -10.14 -15.92
N ARG A 267 31.53 -10.73 -14.74
CA ARG A 267 32.57 -11.72 -14.43
C ARG A 267 32.19 -13.06 -15.04
#